data_9594c77b5eced73bafb0000fc4ebcb30
#
_entry.id   9594c77b5eced73bafb0000fc4ebcb30
#
_cell.length_a   1.000
_cell.length_b   1.000
_cell.length_c   1.000
_cell.angle_alpha   90.00
_cell.angle_beta   90.00
_cell.angle_gamma   90.00
#
_symmetry.space_group_name_H-M   'P 1'
#
loop_
_entity.id
_entity.type
_entity.pdbx_description
1 polymer ?
#
loop_
_entity_poly.entity_id
_entity_poly.type
_entity_poly.pdbx_seq_one_letter_code
_entity_poly.pdbx_strand_id
1 'polypeptide(L)'
;MEAELANVEAQTVCGELGLGTLPALIRRLHEEYRSGILRIQRGDRERRVYFKWGAVIFASSDRAADRLDRRLAEFHGVSQEVLDQAYENQRQTGRRFGEILVELGVLDEDELLQRVEEQVREIVTFLFSMHDGSYCFESVEDPVAPDLMLDLPMREIIQDGIRSITDPIALRISVGSMTDYLHVGREMGVDPTSVKNP
;
A
#
# COMPACT_ATOMS: atom_id res chain seq x y z
N MET A 1 -4.13 9.21 39.60
CA MET A 1 -4.24 7.97 38.86
C MET A 1 -4.85 8.24 37.45
N GLU A 2 -4.46 9.38 36.85
CA GLU A 2 -4.93 9.86 35.53
C GLU A 2 -3.80 10.43 34.66
N ALA A 3 -2.55 10.17 35.02
CA ALA A 3 -1.38 10.74 34.30
C ALA A 3 -0.45 9.69 33.67
N GLU A 4 -0.88 8.44 33.53
CA GLU A 4 -0.02 7.32 33.09
C GLU A 4 -0.43 6.70 31.73
N LEU A 5 -1.40 7.32 31.02
CA LEU A 5 -1.87 6.86 29.71
C LEU A 5 -1.36 7.69 28.52
N ALA A 6 -0.40 8.58 28.74
CA ALA A 6 0.06 9.52 27.70
C ALA A 6 1.51 9.33 27.29
N ASN A 7 2.03 8.10 27.26
CA ASN A 7 3.36 7.86 26.65
C ASN A 7 3.37 6.59 25.80
N VAL A 8 2.55 6.56 24.74
CA VAL A 8 2.83 5.70 23.60
C VAL A 8 3.95 6.40 22.83
N GLU A 9 5.19 6.19 23.25
CA GLU A 9 6.36 6.63 22.49
C GLU A 9 6.17 6.16 21.03
N ALA A 10 6.18 7.13 20.11
CA ALA A 10 6.14 6.88 18.69
C ALA A 10 7.32 5.96 18.35
N GLN A 11 7.05 4.66 18.28
CA GLN A 11 8.08 3.66 18.06
C GLN A 11 8.45 3.70 16.58
N THR A 12 9.55 4.37 16.27
CA THR A 12 10.10 4.42 14.92
C THR A 12 11.06 3.25 14.72
N VAL A 13 10.83 2.46 13.68
CA VAL A 13 11.66 1.32 13.30
C VAL A 13 12.17 1.54 11.88
N CYS A 14 13.47 1.71 11.73
CA CYS A 14 14.12 1.93 10.44
C CYS A 14 15.14 0.83 10.15
N GLY A 15 15.44 0.60 8.86
CA GLY A 15 16.42 -0.37 8.41
C GLY A 15 16.70 -0.31 6.92
N GLU A 16 17.64 -1.12 6.49
CA GLU A 16 17.97 -1.32 5.08
C GLU A 16 17.11 -2.43 4.48
N LEU A 17 16.81 -2.30 3.18
CA LEU A 17 16.08 -3.30 2.43
C LEU A 17 17.00 -4.43 1.97
N GLY A 18 16.53 -5.64 2.14
CA GLY A 18 17.11 -6.85 1.57
C GLY A 18 16.01 -7.74 1.01
N LEU A 19 16.38 -8.90 0.47
CA LEU A 19 15.43 -9.88 -0.04
C LEU A 19 14.42 -10.27 1.05
N GLY A 20 13.13 -10.14 0.75
CA GLY A 20 12.04 -10.51 1.66
C GLY A 20 11.78 -9.54 2.82
N THR A 21 12.54 -8.46 2.97
CA THR A 21 12.37 -7.50 4.08
C THR A 21 10.98 -6.87 4.08
N LEU A 22 10.54 -6.28 2.95
CA LEU A 22 9.24 -5.62 2.88
C LEU A 22 8.06 -6.58 2.98
N PRO A 23 8.04 -7.75 2.31
CA PRO A 23 7.02 -8.77 2.55
C PRO A 23 6.88 -9.16 4.02
N ALA A 24 8.00 -9.44 4.70
CA ALA A 24 8.00 -9.80 6.12
C ALA A 24 7.49 -8.65 7.01
N LEU A 25 7.94 -7.42 6.72
CA LEU A 25 7.52 -6.22 7.47
C LEU A 25 6.03 -5.95 7.30
N ILE A 26 5.50 -5.96 6.07
CA ILE A 26 4.07 -5.71 5.78
C ILE A 26 3.20 -6.78 6.47
N ARG A 27 3.59 -8.05 6.39
CA ARG A 27 2.91 -9.13 7.10
C ARG A 27 2.92 -8.90 8.61
N ARG A 28 4.07 -8.59 9.18
CA ARG A 28 4.20 -8.33 10.62
C ARG A 28 3.36 -7.14 11.09
N LEU A 29 3.34 -6.03 10.34
CA LEU A 29 2.49 -4.88 10.64
C LEU A 29 1.01 -5.24 10.63
N HIS A 30 0.59 -6.14 9.72
CA HIS A 30 -0.77 -6.68 9.66
C HIS A 30 -1.08 -7.57 10.85
N GLU A 31 -0.24 -8.56 11.15
CA GLU A 31 -0.42 -9.53 12.24
C GLU A 31 -0.42 -8.86 13.63
N GLU A 32 0.39 -7.82 13.81
CA GLU A 32 0.48 -7.04 15.06
C GLU A 32 -0.54 -5.89 15.15
N TYR A 33 -1.45 -5.77 14.17
CA TYR A 33 -2.46 -4.69 14.12
C TYR A 33 -1.87 -3.29 14.26
N ARG A 34 -0.70 -3.04 13.66
CA ARG A 34 0.01 -1.77 13.80
C ARG A 34 -0.67 -0.66 13.01
N SER A 35 -0.70 0.55 13.61
CA SER A 35 -1.08 1.78 12.93
C SER A 35 0.13 2.68 12.76
N GLY A 36 0.27 3.34 11.60
CA GLY A 36 1.42 4.18 11.32
C GLY A 36 1.70 4.37 9.83
N ILE A 37 2.86 4.95 9.55
CA ILE A 37 3.30 5.28 8.20
C ILE A 37 4.62 4.55 7.93
N LEU A 38 4.62 3.70 6.91
CA LEU A 38 5.83 3.07 6.37
C LEU A 38 6.34 3.90 5.20
N ARG A 39 7.53 4.50 5.39
CA ARG A 39 8.26 5.22 4.33
C ARG A 39 9.32 4.31 3.76
N ILE A 40 9.41 4.26 2.45
CA ILE A 40 10.40 3.47 1.71
C ILE A 40 11.15 4.41 0.79
N GLN A 41 12.48 4.46 0.95
CA GLN A 41 13.36 5.32 0.17
C GLN A 41 14.29 4.49 -0.72
N ARG A 42 14.33 4.83 -2.01
CA ARG A 42 15.26 4.25 -2.98
C ARG A 42 15.85 5.35 -3.86
N GLY A 43 17.08 5.74 -3.57
CA GLY A 43 17.71 6.91 -4.18
C GLY A 43 16.94 8.19 -3.83
N ASP A 44 16.51 8.93 -4.85
CA ASP A 44 15.69 10.14 -4.73
C ASP A 44 14.18 9.87 -4.67
N ARG A 45 13.78 8.61 -4.68
CA ARG A 45 12.37 8.18 -4.75
C ARG A 45 11.85 7.74 -3.41
N GLU A 46 10.66 8.25 -3.04
CA GLU A 46 9.97 7.87 -1.81
C GLU A 46 8.60 7.24 -2.13
N ARG A 47 8.25 6.22 -1.34
CA ARG A 47 6.90 5.67 -1.25
C ARG A 47 6.46 5.67 0.19
N ARG A 48 5.17 5.91 0.41
CA ARG A 48 4.55 5.87 1.74
C ARG A 48 3.37 4.93 1.71
N VAL A 49 3.28 4.07 2.72
CA VAL A 49 2.12 3.20 2.95
C VAL A 49 1.55 3.51 4.33
N TYR A 50 0.27 3.76 4.38
CA TYR A 50 -0.46 4.13 5.58
C TYR A 50 -1.20 2.91 6.11
N PHE A 51 -0.95 2.57 7.36
CA PHE A 51 -1.55 1.44 8.04
C PHE A 51 -2.47 1.91 9.16
N LYS A 52 -3.67 1.34 9.26
CA LYS A 52 -4.57 1.50 10.40
C LYS A 52 -5.02 0.12 10.84
N TRP A 53 -4.72 -0.22 12.11
CA TRP A 53 -4.98 -1.54 12.70
C TRP A 53 -4.52 -2.72 11.83
N GLY A 54 -3.33 -2.58 11.26
CA GLY A 54 -2.73 -3.58 10.40
C GLY A 54 -3.28 -3.66 8.98
N ALA A 55 -4.28 -2.86 8.63
CA ALA A 55 -4.78 -2.74 7.26
C ALA A 55 -4.10 -1.59 6.52
N VAL A 56 -3.80 -1.78 5.24
CA VAL A 56 -3.38 -0.70 4.35
C VAL A 56 -4.62 0.13 4.02
N ILE A 57 -4.60 1.40 4.42
CA ILE A 57 -5.69 2.35 4.15
C ILE A 57 -5.37 3.28 2.98
N PHE A 58 -4.10 3.46 2.64
CA PHE A 58 -3.65 4.27 1.52
C PHE A 58 -2.18 3.99 1.19
N ALA A 59 -1.76 4.32 -0.04
CA ALA A 59 -0.35 4.41 -0.40
C ALA A 59 -0.11 5.54 -1.39
N SER A 60 1.08 6.13 -1.32
CA SER A 60 1.52 7.18 -2.25
C SER A 60 2.94 6.92 -2.74
N SER A 61 3.25 7.48 -3.90
CA SER A 61 4.55 7.38 -4.55
C SER A 61 4.86 8.70 -5.25
N ASP A 62 6.10 9.14 -5.20
CA ASP A 62 6.59 10.27 -5.96
C ASP A 62 6.98 9.89 -7.41
N ARG A 63 6.87 8.61 -7.76
CA ARG A 63 7.14 8.13 -9.11
C ARG A 63 6.03 8.56 -10.07
N ALA A 64 6.40 9.23 -11.16
CA ALA A 64 5.45 9.72 -12.15
C ALA A 64 4.54 8.62 -12.74
N ALA A 65 5.07 7.39 -12.90
CA ALA A 65 4.29 6.26 -13.41
C ALA A 65 3.20 5.76 -12.45
N ASP A 66 3.36 6.02 -11.14
CA ASP A 66 2.41 5.59 -10.11
C ASP A 66 1.31 6.65 -9.88
N ARG A 67 1.35 7.79 -10.60
CA ARG A 67 0.41 8.90 -10.44
C ARG A 67 -0.91 8.62 -11.17
N LEU A 68 -2.00 9.00 -10.52
CA LEU A 68 -3.36 8.78 -11.03
C LEU A 68 -3.59 9.46 -12.41
N ASP A 69 -3.12 10.69 -12.58
CA ASP A 69 -3.26 11.46 -13.83
C ASP A 69 -2.66 10.73 -15.04
N ARG A 70 -1.45 10.20 -14.88
CA ARG A 70 -0.78 9.47 -15.95
C ARG A 70 -1.51 8.18 -16.32
N ARG A 71 -2.04 7.48 -15.32
CA ARG A 71 -2.83 6.28 -15.54
C ARG A 71 -4.15 6.57 -16.26
N LEU A 72 -4.80 7.67 -15.90
CA LEU A 72 -6.02 8.10 -16.57
C LEU A 72 -5.77 8.45 -18.04
N ALA A 73 -4.65 9.11 -18.34
CA ALA A 73 -4.27 9.38 -19.74
C ALA A 73 -3.96 8.10 -20.53
N GLU A 74 -3.16 7.19 -19.96
CA GLU A 74 -2.68 6.00 -20.66
C GLU A 74 -3.75 4.93 -20.84
N PHE A 75 -4.62 4.71 -19.84
CA PHE A 75 -5.52 3.56 -19.81
C PHE A 75 -7.00 3.93 -19.94
N HIS A 76 -7.37 5.19 -19.73
CA HIS A 76 -8.78 5.63 -19.72
C HIS A 76 -9.10 6.69 -20.76
N GLY A 77 -8.13 7.05 -21.60
CA GLY A 77 -8.32 7.97 -22.70
C GLY A 77 -8.68 9.40 -22.27
N VAL A 78 -8.41 9.78 -21.03
CA VAL A 78 -8.61 11.15 -20.55
C VAL A 78 -7.61 12.06 -21.26
N SER A 79 -8.11 13.10 -21.93
CA SER A 79 -7.27 13.99 -22.71
C SER A 79 -6.35 14.84 -21.80
N GLN A 80 -5.19 15.21 -22.34
CA GLN A 80 -4.22 16.04 -21.60
C GLN A 80 -4.80 17.40 -21.21
N GLU A 81 -5.66 17.98 -22.06
CA GLU A 81 -6.31 19.26 -21.78
C GLU A 81 -7.18 19.19 -20.52
N VAL A 82 -7.91 18.10 -20.32
CA VAL A 82 -8.74 17.89 -19.13
C VAL A 82 -7.87 17.72 -17.88
N LEU A 83 -6.77 16.97 -17.98
CA LEU A 83 -5.84 16.82 -16.88
C LEU A 83 -5.17 18.15 -16.51
N ASP A 84 -4.76 18.96 -17.50
CA ASP A 84 -4.17 20.27 -17.29
C ASP A 84 -5.18 21.24 -16.63
N GLN A 85 -6.46 21.18 -17.02
CA GLN A 85 -7.53 21.92 -16.38
C GLN A 85 -7.72 21.51 -14.92
N ALA A 86 -7.69 20.21 -14.64
CA ALA A 86 -7.80 19.70 -13.28
C ALA A 86 -6.62 20.15 -12.40
N TYR A 87 -5.41 20.15 -12.94
CA TYR A 87 -4.22 20.67 -12.23
C TYR A 87 -4.29 22.16 -11.94
N GLU A 88 -4.77 22.94 -12.90
CA GLU A 88 -4.94 24.37 -12.69
C GLU A 88 -5.98 24.66 -11.60
N ASN A 89 -7.10 23.95 -11.62
CA ASN A 89 -8.11 24.04 -10.57
C ASN A 89 -7.54 23.63 -9.19
N GLN A 90 -6.73 22.57 -9.14
CA GLN A 90 -6.06 22.16 -7.91
C GLN A 90 -5.15 23.25 -7.35
N ARG A 91 -4.34 23.89 -8.21
CA ARG A 91 -3.44 24.99 -7.78
C ARG A 91 -4.21 26.20 -7.25
N GLN A 92 -5.35 26.52 -7.88
CA GLN A 92 -6.14 27.71 -7.52
C GLN A 92 -6.97 27.47 -6.25
N THR A 93 -7.49 26.27 -6.06
CA THR A 93 -8.46 25.97 -5.00
C THR A 93 -7.86 25.21 -3.82
N GLY A 94 -6.71 24.56 -3.99
CA GLY A 94 -6.13 23.63 -2.99
C GLY A 94 -6.91 22.34 -2.83
N ARG A 95 -7.96 22.11 -3.64
CA ARG A 95 -8.78 20.91 -3.61
C ARG A 95 -8.02 19.71 -4.19
N ARG A 96 -8.51 18.53 -3.94
CA ARG A 96 -7.88 17.29 -4.38
C ARG A 96 -8.10 17.05 -5.87
N PHE A 97 -7.09 16.52 -6.50
CA PHE A 97 -7.12 16.20 -7.94
C PHE A 97 -8.29 15.28 -8.29
N GLY A 98 -8.52 14.21 -7.49
CA GLY A 98 -9.61 13.28 -7.71
C GLY A 98 -11.01 13.92 -7.60
N GLU A 99 -11.24 14.77 -6.59
CA GLU A 99 -12.52 15.50 -6.43
C GLU A 99 -12.79 16.43 -7.63
N ILE A 100 -11.75 17.08 -8.13
CA ILE A 100 -11.87 17.93 -9.31
C ILE A 100 -12.22 17.12 -10.55
N LEU A 101 -11.67 15.91 -10.70
CA LEU A 101 -12.02 15.03 -11.82
C LEU A 101 -13.50 14.59 -11.78
N VAL A 102 -14.02 14.33 -10.57
CA VAL A 102 -15.46 14.03 -10.39
C VAL A 102 -16.31 15.25 -10.74
N GLU A 103 -15.95 16.44 -10.29
CA GLU A 103 -16.66 17.68 -10.58
C GLU A 103 -16.65 18.03 -12.08
N LEU A 104 -15.55 17.73 -12.77
CA LEU A 104 -15.43 17.89 -14.22
C LEU A 104 -16.19 16.78 -15.01
N GLY A 105 -16.80 15.81 -14.31
CA GLY A 105 -17.51 14.70 -14.95
C GLY A 105 -16.60 13.73 -15.71
N VAL A 106 -15.32 13.68 -15.36
CA VAL A 106 -14.33 12.76 -15.95
C VAL A 106 -14.49 11.36 -15.39
N LEU A 107 -14.78 11.28 -14.10
CA LEU A 107 -15.06 10.04 -13.35
C LEU A 107 -16.25 10.29 -12.45
N ASP A 108 -16.99 9.25 -12.10
CA ASP A 108 -17.87 9.29 -10.96
C ASP A 108 -17.12 8.90 -9.66
N GLU A 109 -17.78 9.00 -8.49
CA GLU A 109 -17.15 8.72 -7.19
C GLU A 109 -16.72 7.26 -7.07
N ASP A 110 -17.51 6.32 -7.57
CA ASP A 110 -17.21 4.88 -7.53
C ASP A 110 -16.03 4.55 -8.45
N GLU A 111 -15.99 5.14 -9.64
CA GLU A 111 -14.85 5.02 -10.56
C GLU A 111 -13.57 5.60 -9.95
N LEU A 112 -13.63 6.77 -9.31
CA LEU A 112 -12.49 7.36 -8.63
C LEU A 112 -11.97 6.43 -7.53
N LEU A 113 -12.87 5.92 -6.67
CA LEU A 113 -12.53 4.98 -5.61
C LEU A 113 -11.80 3.76 -6.17
N GLN A 114 -12.37 3.13 -7.20
CA GLN A 114 -11.77 1.97 -7.86
C GLN A 114 -10.36 2.27 -8.41
N ARG A 115 -10.16 3.44 -9.06
CA ARG A 115 -8.84 3.81 -9.60
C ARG A 115 -7.81 4.04 -8.51
N VAL A 116 -8.21 4.64 -7.39
CA VAL A 116 -7.32 4.83 -6.25
C VAL A 116 -6.98 3.49 -5.59
N GLU A 117 -7.94 2.58 -5.46
CA GLU A 117 -7.69 1.20 -4.96
C GLU A 117 -6.68 0.45 -5.84
N GLU A 118 -6.86 0.49 -7.15
CA GLU A 118 -5.93 -0.11 -8.12
C GLU A 118 -4.52 0.47 -7.98
N GLN A 119 -4.42 1.80 -7.86
CA GLN A 119 -3.14 2.49 -7.67
C GLN A 119 -2.45 2.06 -6.37
N VAL A 120 -3.17 2.03 -5.25
CA VAL A 120 -2.64 1.62 -3.95
C VAL A 120 -2.20 0.16 -3.99
N ARG A 121 -3.03 -0.72 -4.55
CA ARG A 121 -2.70 -2.14 -4.72
C ARG A 121 -1.42 -2.34 -5.51
N GLU A 122 -1.23 -1.63 -6.62
CA GLU A 122 -0.01 -1.71 -7.42
C GLU A 122 1.23 -1.19 -6.68
N ILE A 123 1.11 -0.03 -6.00
CA ILE A 123 2.21 0.51 -5.21
C ILE A 123 2.65 -0.52 -4.16
N VAL A 124 1.71 -1.09 -3.41
CA VAL A 124 2.03 -2.05 -2.35
C VAL A 124 2.56 -3.36 -2.93
N THR A 125 1.95 -3.90 -3.99
CA THR A 125 2.42 -5.11 -4.67
C THR A 125 3.85 -4.96 -5.17
N PHE A 126 4.19 -3.80 -5.75
CA PHE A 126 5.55 -3.50 -6.20
C PHE A 126 6.59 -3.57 -5.07
N LEU A 127 6.21 -3.20 -3.85
CA LEU A 127 7.12 -3.24 -2.69
C LEU A 127 7.61 -4.66 -2.38
N PHE A 128 6.84 -5.69 -2.72
CA PHE A 128 7.24 -7.09 -2.48
C PHE A 128 8.44 -7.52 -3.32
N SER A 129 8.69 -6.85 -4.44
CA SER A 129 9.86 -7.09 -5.30
C SER A 129 11.06 -6.20 -4.97
N MET A 130 10.92 -5.23 -4.05
CA MET A 130 12.03 -4.35 -3.67
C MET A 130 12.98 -5.02 -2.68
N HIS A 131 14.26 -4.91 -2.94
CA HIS A 131 15.32 -5.50 -2.11
C HIS A 131 16.52 -4.57 -1.89
N ASP A 132 16.41 -3.31 -2.33
CA ASP A 132 17.41 -2.27 -2.17
C ASP A 132 16.78 -0.94 -1.74
N GLY A 133 17.49 -0.15 -0.96
CA GLY A 133 17.04 1.08 -0.34
C GLY A 133 16.86 0.95 1.17
N SER A 134 16.15 1.88 1.77
CA SER A 134 15.89 1.91 3.21
C SER A 134 14.38 2.04 3.50
N TYR A 135 14.00 1.67 4.70
CA TYR A 135 12.64 1.86 5.19
C TYR A 135 12.63 2.48 6.58
N CYS A 136 11.54 3.14 6.91
CA CYS A 136 11.27 3.68 8.23
C CYS A 136 9.78 3.58 8.51
N PHE A 137 9.38 2.81 9.52
CA PHE A 137 8.02 2.74 10.02
C PHE A 137 7.89 3.61 11.25
N GLU A 138 6.99 4.56 11.21
CA GLU A 138 6.64 5.45 12.31
C GLU A 138 5.26 5.07 12.84
N SER A 139 5.19 4.59 14.08
CA SER A 139 3.91 4.31 14.74
C SER A 139 3.16 5.62 14.99
N VAL A 140 1.97 5.72 14.45
CA VAL A 140 1.04 6.84 14.64
C VAL A 140 -0.34 6.25 14.87
N GLU A 141 -1.02 6.67 15.92
CA GLU A 141 -2.31 6.11 16.31
C GLU A 141 -3.39 6.36 15.26
N ASP A 142 -3.40 7.55 14.69
CA ASP A 142 -4.31 7.92 13.59
C ASP A 142 -3.49 8.52 12.42
N PRO A 143 -2.96 7.67 11.54
CA PRO A 143 -2.21 8.15 10.40
C PRO A 143 -3.16 8.93 9.48
N VAL A 144 -2.88 10.21 9.30
CA VAL A 144 -3.60 11.06 8.35
C VAL A 144 -3.26 10.57 6.94
N ALA A 145 -4.09 9.68 6.43
CA ALA A 145 -4.08 9.37 5.01
C ALA A 145 -4.70 10.55 4.25
N PRO A 146 -4.22 10.84 3.05
CA PRO A 146 -4.94 11.79 2.21
C PRO A 146 -6.35 11.24 2.01
N ASP A 147 -7.29 11.72 2.75
CA ASP A 147 -8.73 11.88 2.56
C ASP A 147 -9.61 10.71 2.09
N LEU A 148 -9.06 9.66 1.51
CA LEU A 148 -9.77 8.48 1.09
C LEU A 148 -9.21 7.29 1.86
N MET A 149 -9.92 6.82 2.87
CA MET A 149 -9.58 5.58 3.56
C MET A 149 -10.17 4.42 2.79
N LEU A 150 -9.30 3.59 2.25
CA LEU A 150 -9.67 2.38 1.54
C LEU A 150 -9.87 1.22 2.52
N ASP A 151 -10.80 0.33 2.20
CA ASP A 151 -10.97 -0.96 2.88
C ASP A 151 -10.41 -2.07 1.98
N LEU A 152 -9.09 -2.17 1.95
CA LEU A 152 -8.41 -3.12 1.10
C LEU A 152 -8.22 -4.45 1.84
N PRO A 153 -8.66 -5.59 1.25
CA PRO A 153 -8.49 -6.89 1.87
C PRO A 153 -7.00 -7.29 1.90
N MET A 154 -6.37 -7.15 3.07
CA MET A 154 -4.94 -7.38 3.27
C MET A 154 -4.48 -8.77 2.79
N ARG A 155 -5.35 -9.78 2.93
CA ARG A 155 -5.07 -11.14 2.44
C ARG A 155 -4.80 -11.14 0.93
N GLU A 156 -5.61 -10.43 0.15
CA GLU A 156 -5.44 -10.34 -1.30
C GLU A 156 -4.18 -9.56 -1.67
N ILE A 157 -3.93 -8.42 -1.00
CA ILE A 157 -2.73 -7.61 -1.20
C ILE A 157 -1.47 -8.46 -0.96
N ILE A 158 -1.42 -9.21 0.15
CA ILE A 158 -0.28 -10.07 0.47
C ILE A 158 -0.14 -11.18 -0.59
N GLN A 159 -1.24 -11.81 -1.01
CA GLN A 159 -1.21 -12.85 -2.05
C GLN A 159 -0.70 -12.30 -3.39
N ASP A 160 -1.21 -11.16 -3.82
CA ASP A 160 -0.78 -10.51 -5.07
C ASP A 160 0.68 -10.07 -5.00
N GLY A 161 1.10 -9.52 -3.84
CA GLY A 161 2.48 -9.17 -3.58
C GLY A 161 3.42 -10.38 -3.67
N ILE A 162 3.07 -11.50 -3.05
CA ILE A 162 3.86 -12.74 -3.12
C ILE A 162 3.92 -13.25 -4.57
N ARG A 163 2.81 -13.22 -5.31
CA ARG A 163 2.79 -13.64 -6.73
C ARG A 163 3.64 -12.76 -7.63
N SER A 164 3.85 -11.50 -7.27
CA SER A 164 4.69 -10.56 -8.04
C SER A 164 6.19 -10.83 -7.89
N ILE A 165 6.60 -11.62 -6.89
CA ILE A 165 8.02 -11.95 -6.66
C ILE A 165 8.48 -12.96 -7.71
N THR A 166 9.37 -12.52 -8.61
CA THR A 166 9.92 -13.36 -9.68
C THR A 166 11.22 -14.08 -9.29
N ASP A 167 11.95 -13.57 -8.29
CA ASP A 167 13.16 -14.20 -7.78
C ASP A 167 12.83 -15.38 -6.86
N PRO A 168 13.24 -16.62 -7.17
CA PRO A 168 12.94 -17.81 -6.34
C PRO A 168 13.51 -17.72 -4.93
N ILE A 169 14.64 -17.05 -4.73
CA ILE A 169 15.27 -16.89 -3.42
C ILE A 169 14.45 -15.89 -2.59
N ALA A 170 14.11 -14.75 -3.18
CA ALA A 170 13.25 -13.76 -2.55
C ALA A 170 11.87 -14.34 -2.21
N LEU A 171 11.27 -15.11 -3.10
CA LEU A 171 10.00 -15.81 -2.87
C LEU A 171 10.11 -16.76 -1.67
N ARG A 172 11.14 -17.60 -1.63
CA ARG A 172 11.36 -18.55 -0.53
C ARG A 172 11.51 -17.84 0.83
N ILE A 173 12.27 -16.72 0.86
CA ILE A 173 12.45 -15.92 2.07
C ILE A 173 11.13 -15.29 2.50
N SER A 174 10.35 -14.76 1.54
CA SER A 174 9.10 -14.04 1.81
C SER A 174 7.97 -14.95 2.31
N VAL A 175 7.92 -16.18 1.81
CA VAL A 175 6.90 -17.18 2.19
C VAL A 175 7.28 -17.91 3.50
N GLY A 176 8.57 -17.90 3.87
CA GLY A 176 9.05 -18.64 5.03
C GLY A 176 9.15 -20.14 4.78
N SER A 177 9.28 -20.92 5.86
CA SER A 177 9.27 -22.37 5.76
C SER A 177 7.87 -22.87 5.38
N MET A 178 7.79 -23.87 4.48
CA MET A 178 6.51 -24.51 4.15
C MET A 178 5.77 -25.07 5.38
N THR A 179 6.49 -25.35 6.45
CA THR A 179 5.94 -25.75 7.75
C THR A 179 5.11 -24.64 8.42
N ASP A 180 5.51 -23.39 8.28
CA ASP A 180 4.77 -22.26 8.85
C ASP A 180 3.43 -22.05 8.12
N TYR A 181 3.41 -22.30 6.81
CA TYR A 181 2.19 -22.23 6.00
C TYR A 181 1.14 -23.28 6.38
N LEU A 182 1.57 -24.50 6.72
CA LEU A 182 0.69 -25.58 7.14
C LEU A 182 0.09 -25.31 8.54
N HIS A 183 0.79 -24.57 9.41
CA HIS A 183 0.26 -24.18 10.70
C HIS A 183 -0.86 -23.16 10.59
N VAL A 184 -0.67 -22.11 9.78
CA VAL A 184 -1.69 -21.06 9.54
C VAL A 184 -2.95 -21.66 8.92
N GLY A 185 -2.80 -22.60 7.95
CA GLY A 185 -3.94 -23.27 7.33
C GLY A 185 -4.76 -24.13 8.30
N ARG A 186 -4.13 -24.73 9.33
CA ARG A 186 -4.82 -25.51 10.35
C ARG A 186 -5.61 -24.67 11.34
N GLU A 187 -5.07 -23.54 11.73
CA GLU A 187 -5.75 -22.62 12.66
C GLU A 187 -6.95 -21.92 12.01
N MET A 188 -6.91 -21.70 10.70
CA MET A 188 -8.00 -21.07 9.96
C MET A 188 -9.04 -22.05 9.42
N GLY A 189 -8.96 -23.35 9.72
CA GLY A 189 -9.94 -24.35 9.28
C GLY A 189 -9.98 -24.58 7.77
N VAL A 190 -8.95 -24.20 7.04
CA VAL A 190 -8.84 -24.43 5.60
C VAL A 190 -8.30 -25.84 5.38
N ASP A 191 -9.11 -26.71 4.78
CA ASP A 191 -8.69 -28.08 4.41
C ASP A 191 -7.59 -28.01 3.34
N PRO A 192 -6.36 -28.47 3.62
CA PRO A 192 -5.25 -28.44 2.68
C PRO A 192 -5.48 -29.28 1.43
N THR A 193 -6.49 -30.17 1.41
CA THR A 193 -6.83 -30.98 0.24
C THR A 193 -7.70 -30.24 -0.78
N SER A 194 -8.19 -29.03 -0.44
CA SER A 194 -9.01 -28.22 -1.35
C SER A 194 -8.21 -27.41 -2.37
N VAL A 195 -6.88 -27.36 -2.24
CA VAL A 195 -6.00 -26.70 -3.21
C VAL A 195 -5.72 -27.67 -4.36
N LYS A 196 -6.56 -27.63 -5.41
CA LYS A 196 -6.24 -28.31 -6.67
C LYS A 196 -5.03 -27.62 -7.29
N ASN A 197 -3.94 -28.39 -7.44
CA ASN A 197 -2.84 -27.99 -8.34
C ASN A 197 -3.39 -27.84 -9.77
N PRO A 198 -2.95 -26.80 -10.50
CA PRO A 198 -3.24 -26.68 -11.93
C PRO A 198 -2.56 -27.74 -12.76
#